data_a0421b39c751320e5e1c6d0c67a4f852
#
_entry.id   a0421b39c751320e5e1c6d0c67a4f852
#
_cell.length_a   1.000
_cell.length_b   1.000
_cell.length_c   1.000
_cell.angle_alpha   90.00
_cell.angle_beta   90.00
_cell.angle_gamma   90.00
#
_symmetry.space_group_name_H-M   'P 1'
#
loop_
_entity.id
_entity.type
_entity.pdbx_description
1 polymer ?
#
loop_
_entity_poly.entity_id
_entity_poly.type
_entity_poly.pdbx_seq_one_letter_code
_entity_poly.pdbx_strand_id
1 'polypeptide(L)'
;LVSGNATEQAWIDGIKAASDQMRNKTIDRPKLVRLMALYFFITYAALTITFYAAFLVDGYHLPKTFSGVLISLFFLAIMAPGLILDRIIGIFKGYTNVAAIAMIGAGLFCFGIFRDRGMLVVGASLAGFGYGLMQPLIYDKTAIIAPPRAATLALSFVMAVNYLAIMLCPFLIDTFTRLTALHGDRVPFLLNGMLTAGLALLAFRRRDDFTLGLDASYYKR
;
A
#
# COMPACT_ATOMS: atom_id res chain seq x y z
N LEU A 1 -36.49 -21.34 -36.79
CA LEU A 1 -35.05 -21.72 -36.84
C LEU A 1 -34.10 -20.55 -37.27
N VAL A 2 -34.61 -19.39 -37.70
CA VAL A 2 -33.78 -18.26 -38.23
C VAL A 2 -33.45 -17.23 -37.13
N SER A 3 -34.15 -17.19 -36.01
CA SER A 3 -33.95 -16.17 -34.97
C SER A 3 -32.75 -16.45 -34.03
N GLY A 4 -32.29 -17.68 -33.94
CA GLY A 4 -31.15 -18.05 -33.10
C GLY A 4 -29.80 -17.51 -33.61
N ASN A 5 -29.62 -17.51 -34.94
CA ASN A 5 -28.36 -17.07 -35.56
C ASN A 5 -28.09 -15.56 -35.44
N ALA A 6 -29.14 -14.73 -35.45
CA ALA A 6 -28.99 -13.27 -35.36
C ALA A 6 -28.57 -12.81 -33.94
N THR A 7 -29.09 -13.47 -32.91
CA THR A 7 -28.73 -13.21 -31.50
C THR A 7 -27.33 -13.68 -31.18
N GLU A 8 -26.93 -14.83 -31.71
CA GLU A 8 -25.60 -15.38 -31.54
C GLU A 8 -24.54 -14.53 -32.27
N GLN A 9 -24.86 -14.08 -33.49
CA GLN A 9 -23.97 -13.19 -34.26
C GLN A 9 -23.80 -11.83 -33.55
N ALA A 10 -24.89 -11.23 -33.04
CA ALA A 10 -24.83 -9.98 -32.29
C ALA A 10 -23.99 -10.11 -30.99
N TRP A 11 -24.05 -11.29 -30.34
CA TRP A 11 -23.25 -11.59 -29.15
C TRP A 11 -21.76 -11.74 -29.51
N ILE A 12 -21.43 -12.43 -30.60
CA ILE A 12 -20.05 -12.61 -31.14
C ILE A 12 -19.47 -11.25 -31.54
N ASP A 13 -20.26 -10.42 -32.22
CA ASP A 13 -19.82 -9.09 -32.67
C ASP A 13 -19.61 -8.15 -31.45
N GLY A 14 -20.47 -8.25 -30.43
CA GLY A 14 -20.29 -7.55 -29.16
C GLY A 14 -19.00 -7.95 -28.42
N ILE A 15 -18.68 -9.26 -28.39
CA ILE A 15 -17.42 -9.75 -27.80
C ILE A 15 -16.21 -9.27 -28.61
N LYS A 16 -16.27 -9.32 -29.94
CA LYS A 16 -15.19 -8.83 -30.81
C LYS A 16 -14.96 -7.34 -30.61
N ALA A 17 -16.03 -6.53 -30.60
CA ALA A 17 -15.93 -5.09 -30.37
C ALA A 17 -15.33 -4.77 -28.98
N ALA A 18 -15.78 -5.46 -27.94
CA ALA A 18 -15.23 -5.32 -26.60
C ALA A 18 -13.75 -5.75 -26.53
N SER A 19 -13.39 -6.85 -27.21
CA SER A 19 -12.01 -7.33 -27.26
C SER A 19 -11.09 -6.37 -28.03
N ASP A 20 -11.57 -5.78 -29.13
CA ASP A 20 -10.82 -4.79 -29.92
C ASP A 20 -10.68 -3.46 -29.17
N GLN A 21 -11.70 -3.06 -28.42
CA GLN A 21 -11.65 -1.87 -27.56
C GLN A 21 -10.64 -2.06 -26.42
N MET A 22 -10.59 -3.25 -25.80
CA MET A 22 -9.56 -3.60 -24.82
C MET A 22 -8.16 -3.71 -25.44
N ARG A 23 -8.06 -4.16 -26.68
CA ARG A 23 -6.82 -4.31 -27.42
C ARG A 23 -6.17 -2.96 -27.75
N ASN A 24 -6.98 -1.95 -28.06
CA ASN A 24 -6.52 -0.60 -28.43
C ASN A 24 -6.33 0.33 -27.22
N LYS A 25 -6.66 -0.12 -26.02
CA LYS A 25 -6.42 0.65 -24.79
C LYS A 25 -4.92 0.81 -24.58
N THR A 26 -4.46 2.04 -24.47
CA THR A 26 -3.08 2.36 -24.11
C THR A 26 -2.95 2.46 -22.59
N ILE A 27 -1.75 2.21 -22.07
CA ILE A 27 -1.45 2.39 -20.62
C ILE A 27 -1.65 3.86 -20.28
N ASP A 28 -2.45 4.15 -19.26
CA ASP A 28 -2.58 5.48 -18.66
C ASP A 28 -1.31 5.78 -17.82
N ARG A 29 -0.26 6.25 -18.52
CA ARG A 29 1.06 6.53 -17.94
C ARG A 29 0.99 7.44 -16.70
N PRO A 30 0.28 8.59 -16.72
CA PRO A 30 0.21 9.47 -15.55
C PRO A 30 -0.43 8.80 -14.34
N LYS A 31 -1.47 7.98 -14.50
CA LYS A 31 -2.06 7.23 -13.39
C LYS A 31 -1.11 6.15 -12.88
N LEU A 32 -0.42 5.44 -13.77
CA LEU A 32 0.57 4.42 -13.40
C LEU A 32 1.70 5.04 -12.57
N VAL A 33 2.28 6.16 -13.01
CA VAL A 33 3.35 6.86 -12.29
C VAL A 33 2.89 7.33 -10.91
N ARG A 34 1.68 7.88 -10.78
CA ARG A 34 1.13 8.26 -9.47
C ARG A 34 0.95 7.06 -8.55
N LEU A 35 0.48 5.94 -9.09
CA LEU A 35 0.31 4.70 -8.33
C LEU A 35 1.66 4.13 -7.87
N MET A 36 2.67 4.16 -8.75
CA MET A 36 4.06 3.78 -8.42
C MET A 36 4.64 4.67 -7.32
N ALA A 37 4.45 5.99 -7.41
CA ALA A 37 4.90 6.93 -6.39
C ALA A 37 4.21 6.70 -5.04
N LEU A 38 2.90 6.43 -5.04
CA LEU A 38 2.16 6.07 -3.83
C LEU A 38 2.70 4.79 -3.22
N TYR A 39 2.93 3.75 -4.03
CA TYR A 39 3.43 2.47 -3.55
C TYR A 39 4.85 2.58 -3.00
N PHE A 40 5.72 3.32 -3.70
CA PHE A 40 7.06 3.63 -3.22
C PHE A 40 7.01 4.24 -1.82
N PHE A 41 6.20 5.28 -1.64
CA PHE A 41 6.10 6.00 -0.37
C PHE A 41 5.55 5.12 0.76
N ILE A 42 4.50 4.35 0.49
CA ILE A 42 3.88 3.45 1.48
C ILE A 42 4.86 2.35 1.90
N THR A 43 5.56 1.75 0.93
CA THR A 43 6.57 0.73 1.20
C THR A 43 7.72 1.30 2.02
N TYR A 44 8.25 2.46 1.61
CA TYR A 44 9.29 3.17 2.33
C TYR A 44 8.89 3.44 3.79
N ALA A 45 7.69 3.98 4.01
CA ALA A 45 7.22 4.30 5.36
C ALA A 45 7.01 3.05 6.21
N ALA A 46 6.34 2.03 5.69
CA ALA A 46 6.06 0.79 6.43
C ALA A 46 7.33 0.03 6.81
N LEU A 47 8.31 -0.02 5.92
CA LEU A 47 9.56 -0.74 6.13
C LEU A 47 10.55 -0.04 7.08
N THR A 48 10.26 1.19 7.50
CA THR A 48 10.99 1.83 8.61
C THR A 48 11.07 0.90 9.82
N ILE A 49 10.01 0.13 10.11
CA ILE A 49 9.98 -0.84 11.21
C ILE A 49 11.06 -1.92 11.00
N THR A 50 11.16 -2.47 9.80
CA THR A 50 12.10 -3.55 9.50
C THR A 50 13.56 -3.12 9.67
N PHE A 51 13.91 -1.90 9.25
CA PHE A 51 15.29 -1.44 9.26
C PHE A 51 15.71 -0.76 10.57
N TYR A 52 14.77 -0.16 11.31
CA TYR A 52 15.08 0.66 12.47
C TYR A 52 14.54 0.14 13.81
N ALA A 53 13.74 -0.95 13.82
CA ALA A 53 13.24 -1.53 15.07
C ALA A 53 14.36 -2.00 16.00
N ALA A 54 15.47 -2.52 15.45
CA ALA A 54 16.60 -2.98 16.25
C ALA A 54 17.29 -1.84 17.00
N PHE A 55 17.50 -0.69 16.34
CA PHE A 55 18.08 0.51 16.97
C PHE A 55 17.15 1.07 18.06
N LEU A 56 15.84 1.13 17.79
CA LEU A 56 14.86 1.59 18.77
C LEU A 56 14.81 0.69 20.01
N VAL A 57 14.83 -0.63 19.81
CA VAL A 57 14.80 -1.63 20.89
C VAL A 57 16.05 -1.50 21.77
N ASP A 58 17.21 -1.28 21.16
CA ASP A 58 18.46 -1.04 21.87
C ASP A 58 18.42 0.28 22.66
N GLY A 59 17.95 1.35 22.06
CA GLY A 59 17.74 2.66 22.70
C GLY A 59 16.72 2.64 23.86
N TYR A 60 15.81 1.66 23.87
CA TYR A 60 14.85 1.45 24.96
C TYR A 60 15.34 0.46 26.02
N HIS A 61 16.57 -0.04 25.89
CA HIS A 61 17.16 -1.08 26.76
C HIS A 61 16.31 -2.36 26.83
N LEU A 62 15.63 -2.70 25.74
CA LEU A 62 14.86 -3.95 25.62
C LEU A 62 15.77 -5.07 25.05
N PRO A 63 15.42 -6.34 25.30
CA PRO A 63 16.19 -7.46 24.74
C PRO A 63 16.27 -7.38 23.22
N LYS A 64 17.45 -7.53 22.63
CA LYS A 64 17.67 -7.46 21.16
C LYS A 64 16.81 -8.45 20.39
N THR A 65 16.50 -9.61 20.97
CA THR A 65 15.58 -10.61 20.39
C THR A 65 14.17 -10.06 20.15
N PHE A 66 13.79 -9.02 20.92
CA PHE A 66 12.45 -8.42 20.78
C PHE A 66 12.27 -7.68 19.46
N SER A 67 13.33 -7.14 18.85
CA SER A 67 13.25 -6.56 17.51
C SER A 67 12.85 -7.60 16.46
N GLY A 68 13.39 -8.83 16.58
CA GLY A 68 12.99 -9.95 15.73
C GLY A 68 11.51 -10.31 15.87
N VAL A 69 10.98 -10.28 17.11
CA VAL A 69 9.55 -10.50 17.35
C VAL A 69 8.70 -9.42 16.66
N LEU A 70 9.08 -8.15 16.79
CA LEU A 70 8.36 -7.03 16.15
C LEU A 70 8.35 -7.16 14.62
N ILE A 71 9.49 -7.47 14.02
CA ILE A 71 9.62 -7.68 12.58
C ILE A 71 8.79 -8.87 12.12
N SER A 72 8.83 -9.99 12.87
CA SER A 72 8.03 -11.18 12.55
C SER A 72 6.52 -10.90 12.63
N LEU A 73 6.08 -10.17 13.64
CA LEU A 73 4.69 -9.74 13.78
C LEU A 73 4.26 -8.80 12.65
N PHE A 74 5.13 -7.87 12.25
CA PHE A 74 4.87 -6.99 11.13
C PHE A 74 4.62 -7.79 9.85
N PHE A 75 5.49 -8.74 9.50
CA PHE A 75 5.32 -9.58 8.31
C PHE A 75 4.10 -10.52 8.42
N LEU A 76 3.83 -11.09 9.59
CA LEU A 76 2.63 -11.89 9.82
C LEU A 76 1.36 -11.06 9.63
N ALA A 77 1.35 -9.83 10.13
CA ALA A 77 0.22 -8.91 9.98
C ALA A 77 -0.02 -8.49 8.52
N ILE A 78 1.00 -8.47 7.66
CA ILE A 78 0.86 -8.20 6.21
C ILE A 78 0.01 -9.28 5.54
N MET A 79 0.08 -10.53 5.98
CA MET A 79 -0.66 -11.63 5.37
C MET A 79 -2.15 -11.63 5.72
N ALA A 80 -2.50 -11.14 6.91
CA ALA A 80 -3.86 -11.22 7.43
C ALA A 80 -4.93 -10.51 6.56
N PRO A 81 -4.71 -9.30 6.02
CA PRO A 81 -5.67 -8.64 5.15
C PRO A 81 -6.04 -9.41 3.89
N GLY A 82 -5.09 -10.18 3.32
CA GLY A 82 -5.34 -10.98 2.12
C GLY A 82 -6.47 -11.99 2.29
N LEU A 83 -6.70 -12.47 3.53
CA LEU A 83 -7.73 -13.45 3.84
C LEU A 83 -9.13 -12.83 4.01
N ILE A 84 -9.21 -11.53 4.32
CA ILE A 84 -10.44 -10.85 4.71
C ILE A 84 -10.68 -9.55 3.94
N LEU A 85 -9.97 -9.37 2.81
CA LEU A 85 -9.97 -8.12 2.05
C LEU A 85 -11.38 -7.66 1.67
N ASP A 86 -12.22 -8.55 1.15
CA ASP A 86 -13.59 -8.23 0.74
C ASP A 86 -14.44 -7.70 1.91
N ARG A 87 -14.27 -8.29 3.10
CA ARG A 87 -14.98 -7.83 4.30
C ARG A 87 -14.51 -6.43 4.70
N ILE A 88 -13.21 -6.17 4.63
CA ILE A 88 -12.63 -4.86 4.96
C ILE A 88 -13.13 -3.80 3.97
N ILE A 89 -13.12 -4.11 2.67
CA ILE A 89 -13.66 -3.22 1.64
C ILE A 89 -15.15 -2.97 1.88
N GLY A 90 -15.92 -3.99 2.25
CA GLY A 90 -17.35 -3.85 2.58
C GLY A 90 -17.61 -2.90 3.76
N ILE A 91 -16.73 -2.90 4.77
CA ILE A 91 -16.83 -2.04 5.96
C ILE A 91 -16.38 -0.61 5.65
N PHE A 92 -15.17 -0.44 5.13
CA PHE A 92 -14.56 0.87 4.93
C PHE A 92 -14.93 1.54 3.60
N LYS A 93 -15.39 0.77 2.61
CA LYS A 93 -15.81 1.24 1.30
C LYS A 93 -14.76 2.18 0.67
N GLY A 94 -15.13 3.38 0.25
CA GLY A 94 -14.23 4.37 -0.32
C GLY A 94 -13.11 4.86 0.62
N TYR A 95 -13.21 4.59 1.93
CA TYR A 95 -12.19 4.94 2.90
C TYR A 95 -11.15 3.84 3.14
N THR A 96 -11.21 2.71 2.45
CA THR A 96 -10.29 1.58 2.66
C THR A 96 -8.82 2.00 2.55
N ASN A 97 -8.45 2.77 1.54
CA ASN A 97 -7.08 3.27 1.38
C ASN A 97 -6.68 4.23 2.51
N VAL A 98 -7.62 5.11 2.92
CA VAL A 98 -7.39 6.05 4.03
C VAL A 98 -7.13 5.29 5.32
N ALA A 99 -7.96 4.28 5.61
CA ALA A 99 -7.81 3.43 6.79
C ALA A 99 -6.47 2.68 6.77
N ALA A 100 -6.10 2.11 5.62
CA ALA A 100 -4.82 1.41 5.46
C ALA A 100 -3.62 2.32 5.72
N ILE A 101 -3.60 3.52 5.11
CA ILE A 101 -2.53 4.51 5.29
C ILE A 101 -2.51 5.02 6.74
N ALA A 102 -3.68 5.29 7.33
CA ALA A 102 -3.80 5.71 8.72
C ALA A 102 -3.29 4.64 9.70
N MET A 103 -3.56 3.36 9.44
CA MET A 103 -3.03 2.24 10.24
C MET A 103 -1.50 2.18 10.19
N ILE A 104 -0.87 2.40 9.02
CA ILE A 104 0.59 2.47 8.90
C ILE A 104 1.11 3.64 9.76
N GLY A 105 0.54 4.82 9.61
CA GLY A 105 0.93 6.01 10.38
C GLY A 105 0.76 5.81 11.89
N ALA A 106 -0.38 5.29 12.33
CA ALA A 106 -0.64 4.98 13.73
C ALA A 106 0.37 3.96 14.30
N GLY A 107 0.70 2.93 13.50
CA GLY A 107 1.72 1.97 13.85
C GLY A 107 3.09 2.62 14.06
N LEU A 108 3.52 3.49 13.13
CA LEU A 108 4.77 4.24 13.25
C LEU A 108 4.78 5.19 14.46
N PHE A 109 3.67 5.86 14.76
CA PHE A 109 3.55 6.68 15.96
C PHE A 109 3.65 5.86 17.24
N CYS A 110 3.13 4.62 17.28
CA CYS A 110 3.34 3.73 18.42
C CYS A 110 4.83 3.51 18.69
N PHE A 111 5.65 3.31 17.67
CA PHE A 111 7.10 3.19 17.82
C PHE A 111 7.78 4.49 18.26
N GLY A 112 7.32 5.63 17.74
CA GLY A 112 7.92 6.93 18.06
C GLY A 112 7.57 7.47 19.45
N ILE A 113 6.37 7.17 19.95
CA ILE A 113 5.84 7.79 21.19
C ILE A 113 6.01 6.86 22.39
N PHE A 114 5.63 5.58 22.25
CA PHE A 114 5.57 4.65 23.37
C PHE A 114 6.88 3.86 23.54
N ARG A 115 7.17 3.50 24.81
CA ARG A 115 8.30 2.62 25.18
C ARG A 115 7.84 1.25 25.65
N ASP A 116 6.55 1.08 25.82
CA ASP A 116 5.95 -0.15 26.30
C ASP A 116 5.97 -1.24 25.22
N ARG A 117 6.34 -2.45 25.62
CA ARG A 117 6.40 -3.61 24.72
C ARG A 117 5.07 -3.90 24.06
N GLY A 118 3.96 -3.77 24.81
CA GLY A 118 2.62 -4.00 24.27
C GLY A 118 2.28 -3.04 23.15
N MET A 119 2.58 -1.74 23.33
CA MET A 119 2.34 -0.72 22.32
C MET A 119 3.22 -0.88 21.08
N LEU A 120 4.47 -1.35 21.24
CA LEU A 120 5.32 -1.68 20.08
C LEU A 120 4.77 -2.86 19.29
N VAL A 121 4.25 -3.89 19.96
CA VAL A 121 3.56 -5.03 19.33
C VAL A 121 2.32 -4.58 18.55
N VAL A 122 1.48 -3.74 19.17
CA VAL A 122 0.31 -3.15 18.51
C VAL A 122 0.75 -2.31 17.30
N GLY A 123 1.79 -1.50 17.45
CA GLY A 123 2.34 -0.68 16.38
C GLY A 123 2.81 -1.52 15.18
N ALA A 124 3.58 -2.59 15.42
CA ALA A 124 4.04 -3.51 14.36
C ALA A 124 2.87 -4.16 13.64
N SER A 125 1.87 -4.63 14.41
CA SER A 125 0.67 -5.28 13.86
C SER A 125 -0.17 -4.31 13.04
N LEU A 126 -0.41 -3.08 13.51
CA LEU A 126 -1.17 -2.06 12.77
C LEU A 126 -0.48 -1.66 11.47
N ALA A 127 0.83 -1.38 11.52
CA ALA A 127 1.58 -0.99 10.32
C ALA A 127 1.62 -2.13 9.30
N GLY A 128 1.87 -3.37 9.74
CA GLY A 128 1.87 -4.54 8.88
C GLY A 128 0.51 -4.78 8.24
N PHE A 129 -0.56 -4.69 9.02
CA PHE A 129 -1.93 -4.85 8.53
C PHE A 129 -2.30 -3.77 7.50
N GLY A 130 -1.99 -2.50 7.78
CA GLY A 130 -2.23 -1.40 6.86
C GLY A 130 -1.46 -1.58 5.54
N TYR A 131 -0.19 -1.98 5.61
CA TYR A 131 0.63 -2.25 4.42
C TYR A 131 0.09 -3.44 3.62
N GLY A 132 -0.31 -4.52 4.30
CA GLY A 132 -0.92 -5.70 3.70
C GLY A 132 -2.25 -5.43 3.01
N LEU A 133 -3.02 -4.42 3.45
CA LEU A 133 -4.22 -3.95 2.75
C LEU A 133 -3.88 -3.21 1.44
N MET A 134 -2.83 -2.40 1.45
CA MET A 134 -2.48 -1.57 0.29
C MET A 134 -1.94 -2.39 -0.87
N GLN A 135 -1.21 -3.47 -0.63
CA GLN A 135 -0.57 -4.27 -1.68
C GLN A 135 -1.56 -4.81 -2.72
N PRO A 136 -2.59 -5.60 -2.36
CA PRO A 136 -3.52 -6.16 -3.34
C PRO A 136 -4.32 -5.06 -4.05
N LEU A 137 -4.67 -3.97 -3.37
CA LEU A 137 -5.37 -2.84 -3.97
C LEU A 137 -4.54 -2.13 -5.04
N ILE A 138 -3.23 -1.99 -4.83
CA ILE A 138 -2.32 -1.39 -5.80
C ILE A 138 -2.15 -2.30 -7.02
N TYR A 139 -2.04 -3.60 -6.82
CA TYR A 139 -1.92 -4.57 -7.92
C TYR A 139 -3.19 -4.59 -8.78
N ASP A 140 -4.37 -4.59 -8.15
CA ASP A 140 -5.64 -4.57 -8.84
C ASP A 140 -5.84 -3.26 -9.63
N LYS A 141 -5.54 -2.11 -9.03
CA LYS A 141 -5.53 -0.82 -9.74
C LYS A 141 -4.56 -0.81 -10.91
N THR A 142 -3.41 -1.46 -10.79
CA THR A 142 -2.44 -1.60 -11.89
C THR A 142 -3.05 -2.38 -13.06
N ALA A 143 -3.75 -3.47 -12.75
CA ALA A 143 -4.45 -4.26 -13.76
C ALA A 143 -5.58 -3.48 -14.48
N ILE A 144 -6.26 -2.58 -13.75
CA ILE A 144 -7.31 -1.71 -14.33
C ILE A 144 -6.71 -0.66 -15.29
N ILE A 145 -5.55 -0.09 -14.96
CA ILE A 145 -4.88 0.96 -15.76
C ILE A 145 -4.29 0.38 -17.04
N ALA A 146 -3.76 -0.83 -16.97
CA ALA A 146 -3.05 -1.45 -18.08
C ALA A 146 -4.00 -2.26 -18.98
N PRO A 147 -3.79 -2.26 -20.31
CA PRO A 147 -4.48 -3.20 -21.19
C PRO A 147 -4.02 -4.64 -20.88
N PRO A 148 -4.85 -5.66 -21.16
CA PRO A 148 -4.53 -7.07 -20.85
C PRO A 148 -3.15 -7.53 -21.37
N ARG A 149 -2.74 -7.03 -22.54
CA ARG A 149 -1.43 -7.34 -23.15
C ARG A 149 -0.24 -6.74 -22.40
N ALA A 150 -0.43 -5.64 -21.70
CA ALA A 150 0.62 -4.92 -20.97
C ALA A 150 0.45 -5.00 -19.45
N ALA A 151 -0.54 -5.73 -18.95
CA ALA A 151 -0.82 -5.83 -17.52
C ALA A 151 0.37 -6.42 -16.74
N THR A 152 0.97 -7.49 -17.26
CA THR A 152 2.16 -8.12 -16.65
C THR A 152 3.33 -7.15 -16.61
N LEU A 153 3.57 -6.41 -17.71
CA LEU A 153 4.66 -5.42 -17.77
C LEU A 153 4.42 -4.28 -16.77
N ALA A 154 3.19 -3.74 -16.72
CA ALA A 154 2.85 -2.68 -15.77
C ALA A 154 3.02 -3.15 -14.31
N LEU A 155 2.58 -4.37 -14.00
CA LEU A 155 2.76 -4.97 -12.68
C LEU A 155 4.24 -5.17 -12.34
N SER A 156 5.07 -5.61 -13.31
CA SER A 156 6.51 -5.74 -13.12
C SER A 156 7.18 -4.40 -12.77
N PHE A 157 6.77 -3.29 -13.42
CA PHE A 157 7.25 -1.96 -13.05
C PHE A 157 6.84 -1.54 -11.65
N VAL A 158 5.58 -1.78 -11.28
CA VAL A 158 5.08 -1.49 -9.93
C VAL A 158 5.84 -2.29 -8.88
N MET A 159 6.11 -3.57 -9.13
CA MET A 159 6.93 -4.40 -8.22
C MET A 159 8.38 -3.95 -8.17
N ALA A 160 8.98 -3.56 -9.31
CA ALA A 160 10.34 -3.03 -9.34
C ALA A 160 10.48 -1.76 -8.50
N VAL A 161 9.49 -0.86 -8.55
CA VAL A 161 9.45 0.34 -7.70
C VAL A 161 9.30 -0.02 -6.22
N ASN A 162 8.53 -1.05 -5.89
CA ASN A 162 8.45 -1.57 -4.53
C ASN A 162 9.82 -2.04 -4.02
N TYR A 163 10.55 -2.84 -4.78
CA TYR A 163 11.90 -3.26 -4.41
C TYR A 163 12.89 -2.11 -4.35
N LEU A 164 12.75 -1.11 -5.22
CA LEU A 164 13.54 0.11 -5.16
C LEU A 164 13.29 0.87 -3.84
N ALA A 165 12.02 0.96 -3.40
CA ALA A 165 11.68 1.57 -2.11
C ALA A 165 12.33 0.82 -0.93
N ILE A 166 12.33 -0.53 -0.97
CA ILE A 166 12.99 -1.36 0.03
C ILE A 166 14.50 -1.06 0.08
N MET A 167 15.15 -1.04 -1.07
CA MET A 167 16.59 -0.82 -1.19
C MET A 167 16.99 0.59 -0.72
N LEU A 168 16.20 1.60 -1.09
CA LEU A 168 16.50 2.99 -0.77
C LEU A 168 16.05 3.41 0.64
N CYS A 169 15.21 2.63 1.31
CA CYS A 169 14.65 2.97 2.61
C CYS A 169 15.71 3.42 3.65
N PRO A 170 16.78 2.66 3.93
CA PRO A 170 17.78 3.10 4.92
C PRO A 170 18.49 4.40 4.50
N PHE A 171 18.82 4.57 3.22
CA PHE A 171 19.48 5.78 2.71
C PHE A 171 18.59 7.01 2.83
N LEU A 172 17.31 6.88 2.50
CA LEU A 172 16.36 7.98 2.61
C LEU A 172 16.16 8.39 4.06
N ILE A 173 16.00 7.43 4.98
CA ILE A 173 15.83 7.72 6.40
C ILE A 173 17.08 8.42 6.95
N ASP A 174 18.28 7.91 6.66
CA ASP A 174 19.54 8.53 7.09
C ASP A 174 19.67 9.96 6.55
N THR A 175 19.37 10.16 5.27
CA THR A 175 19.39 11.47 4.63
C THR A 175 18.40 12.44 5.28
N PHE A 176 17.15 12.01 5.50
CA PHE A 176 16.14 12.85 6.15
C PHE A 176 16.50 13.19 7.60
N THR A 177 17.05 12.23 8.34
CA THR A 177 17.47 12.43 9.72
C THR A 177 18.62 13.45 9.79
N ARG A 178 19.58 13.37 8.88
CA ARG A 178 20.69 14.35 8.77
C ARG A 178 20.20 15.75 8.39
N LEU A 179 19.30 15.85 7.40
CA LEU A 179 18.77 17.13 6.94
C LEU A 179 17.94 17.86 8.01
N THR A 180 17.20 17.12 8.83
CA THR A 180 16.39 17.69 9.89
C THR A 180 17.20 18.03 11.14
N ALA A 181 18.49 17.63 11.20
CA ALA A 181 19.36 17.74 12.38
C ALA A 181 18.73 17.15 13.67
N LEU A 182 17.71 16.32 13.53
CA LEU A 182 17.05 15.62 14.62
C LEU A 182 17.80 14.31 14.89
N HIS A 183 18.26 14.13 16.12
CA HIS A 183 19.02 12.96 16.53
C HIS A 183 18.18 12.11 17.51
N GLY A 184 18.16 10.81 17.32
CA GLY A 184 17.52 9.85 18.22
C GLY A 184 16.81 8.71 17.50
N ASP A 185 16.75 7.55 18.15
CA ASP A 185 16.23 6.30 17.58
C ASP A 185 14.74 6.35 17.21
N ARG A 186 14.00 7.35 17.72
CA ARG A 186 12.58 7.56 17.47
C ARG A 186 12.29 8.43 16.24
N VAL A 187 13.27 9.25 15.84
CA VAL A 187 13.09 10.26 14.80
C VAL A 187 12.60 9.65 13.48
N PRO A 188 13.16 8.53 12.99
CA PRO A 188 12.68 7.89 11.77
C PRO A 188 11.19 7.53 11.83
N PHE A 189 10.72 7.02 12.98
CA PHE A 189 9.33 6.62 13.15
C PHE A 189 8.38 7.81 13.23
N LEU A 190 8.74 8.85 13.98
CA LEU A 190 7.94 10.06 14.08
C LEU A 190 7.85 10.80 12.75
N LEU A 191 8.97 10.96 12.06
CA LEU A 191 9.03 11.62 10.75
C LEU A 191 8.14 10.90 9.73
N ASN A 192 8.33 9.59 9.59
CA ASN A 192 7.55 8.78 8.66
C ASN A 192 6.08 8.66 9.08
N GLY A 193 5.81 8.66 10.39
CA GLY A 193 4.46 8.75 10.94
C GLY A 193 3.75 10.04 10.54
N MET A 194 4.42 11.20 10.66
CA MET A 194 3.89 12.50 10.22
C MET A 194 3.64 12.56 8.72
N LEU A 195 4.60 12.10 7.91
CA LEU A 195 4.46 12.04 6.46
C LEU A 195 3.28 11.15 6.05
N THR A 196 3.15 9.99 6.70
CA THR A 196 2.05 9.04 6.44
C THR A 196 0.71 9.60 6.90
N ALA A 197 0.65 10.31 8.03
CA ALA A 197 -0.54 11.02 8.48
C ALA A 197 -0.96 12.12 7.49
N GLY A 198 -0.01 12.89 6.97
CA GLY A 198 -0.23 13.87 5.90
C GLY A 198 -0.81 13.22 4.63
N LEU A 199 -0.27 12.06 4.24
CA LEU A 199 -0.79 11.28 3.11
C LEU A 199 -2.19 10.74 3.39
N ALA A 200 -2.48 10.27 4.60
CA ALA A 200 -3.82 9.83 4.99
C ALA A 200 -4.84 10.97 4.91
N LEU A 201 -4.47 12.17 5.36
CA LEU A 201 -5.31 13.36 5.25
C LEU A 201 -5.55 13.77 3.79
N LEU A 202 -4.52 13.68 2.95
CA LEU A 202 -4.64 13.92 1.50
C LEU A 202 -5.58 12.89 0.85
N ALA A 203 -5.41 11.60 1.19
CA ALA A 203 -6.27 10.53 0.71
C ALA A 203 -7.73 10.71 1.19
N PHE A 204 -7.93 11.18 2.42
CA PHE A 204 -9.27 11.50 2.93
C PHE A 204 -9.94 12.62 2.14
N ARG A 205 -9.19 13.69 1.81
CA ARG A 205 -9.71 14.82 1.01
C ARG A 205 -9.95 14.46 -0.45
N ARG A 206 -9.14 13.54 -1.00
CA ARG A 206 -9.19 13.11 -2.41
C ARG A 206 -9.63 11.66 -2.55
N ARG A 207 -10.59 11.23 -1.75
CA ARG A 207 -11.10 9.85 -1.73
C ARG A 207 -11.67 9.37 -3.07
N ASP A 208 -12.11 10.30 -3.91
CA ASP A 208 -12.66 10.00 -5.24
C ASP A 208 -11.57 9.96 -6.33
N ASP A 209 -10.30 10.26 -5.98
CA ASP A 209 -9.16 10.10 -6.89
C ASP A 209 -8.84 8.61 -7.06
N PHE A 210 -8.62 8.20 -8.29
CA PHE A 210 -8.31 6.80 -8.60
C PHE A 210 -7.10 6.25 -7.82
N THR A 211 -6.07 7.07 -7.60
CA THR A 211 -4.84 6.65 -6.92
C THR A 211 -5.05 6.55 -5.40
N LEU A 212 -5.64 7.57 -4.81
CA LEU A 212 -5.75 7.73 -3.35
C LEU A 212 -7.02 7.11 -2.76
N GLY A 213 -8.11 7.06 -3.54
CA GLY A 213 -9.39 6.50 -3.12
C GLY A 213 -9.61 5.07 -3.58
N LEU A 214 -10.80 4.56 -3.34
CA LEU A 214 -11.28 3.29 -3.86
C LEU A 214 -12.57 3.52 -4.64
N ASP A 215 -12.59 3.09 -5.90
CA ASP A 215 -13.74 3.27 -6.79
C ASP A 215 -14.97 2.52 -6.26
N ALA A 216 -16.15 3.07 -6.54
CA ALA A 216 -17.43 2.50 -6.13
C ALA A 216 -17.68 1.08 -6.71
N SER A 217 -17.03 0.72 -7.81
CA SER A 217 -17.13 -0.61 -8.41
C SER A 217 -16.63 -1.73 -7.49
N TYR A 218 -15.76 -1.42 -6.52
CA TYR A 218 -15.24 -2.39 -5.56
C TYR A 218 -16.24 -2.82 -4.48
N TYR A 219 -17.22 -1.97 -4.16
CA TYR A 219 -18.13 -2.22 -3.02
C TYR A 219 -19.62 -2.06 -3.31
N LYS A 220 -19.97 -1.79 -4.57
CA LYS A 220 -21.39 -1.71 -5.01
C LYS A 220 -21.89 -2.97 -5.72
N ARG A 221 -21.13 -4.06 -5.66
CA ARG A 221 -21.57 -5.37 -6.17
C ARG A 221 -22.50 -6.08 -5.21
#